data_0038c92de32856468dc5dc81427d9dcc
#
_entry.id   0038c92de32856468dc5dc81427d9dcc
#
_cell.length_a   1.000
_cell.length_b   1.000
_cell.length_c   1.000
_cell.angle_alpha   90.00
_cell.angle_beta   90.00
_cell.angle_gamma   90.00
#
_symmetry.space_group_name_H-M   'P 1'
#
loop_
_entity.id
_entity.type
_entity.pdbx_description
1 polymer ?
#
loop_
_entity_poly.entity_id
_entity_poly.type
_entity_poly.pdbx_seq_one_letter_code
_entity_poly.pdbx_strand_id
1 'polypeptide(L)'
;MKKKDEMNQESNIIIYTTEDGLAKIETTFDGDTVWLSIDQMAELFQRDRSVIGKHIRNIFKEGELQKESVWAKFAYTAADGKIYQVDYYNLDVIISVGYRVKSKRGTQFRIWATNILKEYMRKGFAMDDERLKNLGGGGYFKELLERIRDIRASEKVFYRQVLEIYATSIDYNPKAEISIQFFKKVQNKIHYAIHGQTAAEVIYNRADAEKEFMGLTSFAGKQPTLKEAVVAKNYLDEKELRAMGQLVSGYLDFAERQAEREQAMTMQNWAEHLDRILTMSGEQLLMETGRASHKQAVDKATGEYRKYKAKTLSEVEKDYLDSIKILEQKTEKI
;
A
#
# COMPACT_ATOMS: atom_id res chain seq x y z
N MET A 1 36.16 9.10 4.24
CA MET A 1 36.39 8.23 5.43
C MET A 1 35.62 6.95 5.21
N LYS A 2 36.31 5.82 5.13
CA LYS A 2 35.82 4.51 4.68
C LYS A 2 34.90 3.90 5.75
N LYS A 3 33.64 3.58 5.39
CA LYS A 3 32.85 2.58 6.12
C LYS A 3 33.34 1.20 5.68
N LYS A 4 33.95 0.49 6.63
CA LYS A 4 34.14 -0.95 6.58
C LYS A 4 32.76 -1.55 6.85
N ASP A 5 32.11 -2.09 5.85
CA ASP A 5 30.93 -2.92 6.06
C ASP A 5 31.38 -4.35 6.25
N GLU A 6 31.29 -4.79 7.49
CA GLU A 6 31.32 -6.20 7.88
C GLU A 6 30.00 -6.80 7.39
N MET A 7 30.07 -7.60 6.34
CA MET A 7 28.99 -8.46 5.89
C MET A 7 28.83 -9.60 6.91
N ASN A 8 27.99 -9.39 7.90
CA ASN A 8 27.55 -10.41 8.83
C ASN A 8 26.02 -10.42 8.86
N GLN A 9 25.44 -11.30 8.03
CA GLN A 9 24.27 -12.12 8.31
C GLN A 9 23.97 -12.95 7.07
N GLU A 10 24.24 -14.26 7.17
CA GLU A 10 23.80 -15.27 6.23
C GLU A 10 22.26 -15.31 6.23
N SER A 11 21.66 -14.54 5.33
CA SER A 11 20.25 -14.72 4.97
C SER A 11 20.24 -15.61 3.74
N ASN A 12 20.13 -16.92 3.94
CA ASN A 12 19.89 -17.88 2.86
C ASN A 12 18.54 -17.59 2.22
N ILE A 13 18.51 -16.74 1.21
CA ILE A 13 17.31 -16.49 0.42
C ILE A 13 17.37 -17.34 -0.83
N ILE A 14 16.40 -18.25 -0.92
CA ILE A 14 16.16 -19.03 -2.12
C ILE A 14 15.49 -18.10 -3.13
N ILE A 15 16.23 -17.70 -4.18
CA ILE A 15 15.65 -16.85 -5.24
C ILE A 15 14.63 -17.65 -6.03
N TYR A 16 14.89 -18.92 -6.26
CA TYR A 16 14.08 -19.77 -7.11
C TYR A 16 14.32 -21.22 -6.77
N THR A 17 13.27 -21.94 -6.42
CA THR A 17 13.31 -23.40 -6.28
C THR A 17 12.77 -24.02 -7.56
N THR A 18 13.57 -24.86 -8.20
CA THR A 18 13.12 -25.61 -9.37
C THR A 18 12.13 -26.70 -8.94
N GLU A 19 11.24 -27.14 -9.84
CA GLU A 19 10.26 -28.21 -9.59
C GLU A 19 10.89 -29.50 -9.04
N ASP A 20 12.16 -29.74 -9.36
CA ASP A 20 12.95 -30.88 -8.87
C ASP A 20 13.69 -30.57 -7.54
N GLY A 21 13.52 -29.40 -6.96
CA GLY A 21 14.12 -29.00 -5.67
C GLY A 21 15.64 -28.83 -5.68
N LEU A 22 16.30 -28.95 -6.83
CA LEU A 22 17.77 -29.09 -6.94
C LEU A 22 18.54 -27.78 -7.06
N ALA A 23 17.89 -26.63 -7.23
CA ALA A 23 18.58 -25.34 -7.30
C ALA A 23 18.26 -24.50 -6.06
N LYS A 24 19.03 -24.70 -5.01
CA LYS A 24 19.19 -23.71 -3.93
C LYS A 24 20.43 -22.90 -4.24
N ILE A 25 20.29 -21.61 -4.50
CA ILE A 25 21.44 -20.71 -4.61
C ILE A 25 21.44 -19.83 -3.37
N GLU A 26 22.47 -20.01 -2.57
CA GLU A 26 22.77 -19.13 -1.45
C GLU A 26 23.15 -17.76 -2.01
N THR A 27 22.39 -16.73 -1.65
CA THR A 27 22.59 -15.39 -2.16
C THR A 27 22.85 -14.45 -1.03
N THR A 28 23.66 -13.45 -1.31
CA THR A 28 23.88 -12.34 -0.41
C THR A 28 22.83 -11.27 -0.73
N PHE A 29 22.04 -10.92 0.29
CA PHE A 29 21.11 -9.80 0.21
C PHE A 29 21.85 -8.55 0.69
N ASP A 30 21.82 -7.51 -0.12
CA ASP A 30 22.29 -6.18 0.28
C ASP A 30 21.23 -5.16 -0.13
N GLY A 31 20.57 -4.59 0.88
CA GLY A 31 19.44 -3.70 0.66
C GLY A 31 18.23 -4.40 0.03
N ASP A 32 17.73 -3.86 -1.09
CA ASP A 32 16.50 -4.29 -1.74
C ASP A 32 16.73 -5.28 -2.90
N THR A 33 17.96 -5.77 -3.09
CA THR A 33 18.31 -6.60 -4.26
C THR A 33 19.18 -7.79 -3.91
N VAL A 34 19.21 -8.75 -4.81
CA VAL A 34 20.01 -9.96 -4.74
C VAL A 34 21.20 -9.82 -5.66
N TRP A 35 22.35 -10.27 -5.21
CA TRP A 35 23.61 -10.22 -5.97
C TRP A 35 24.14 -11.62 -6.28
N LEU A 36 24.45 -11.90 -7.55
CA LEU A 36 25.09 -13.14 -7.98
C LEU A 36 26.37 -12.83 -8.75
N SER A 37 27.37 -13.69 -8.54
CA SER A 37 28.55 -13.76 -9.40
C SER A 37 28.22 -14.43 -10.74
N ILE A 38 29.13 -14.33 -11.71
CA ILE A 38 29.00 -15.06 -12.99
C ILE A 38 28.94 -16.57 -12.76
N ASP A 39 29.69 -17.09 -11.78
CA ASP A 39 29.74 -18.52 -11.48
C ASP A 39 28.40 -19.00 -10.88
N GLN A 40 27.83 -18.27 -9.95
CA GLN A 40 26.51 -18.54 -9.40
C GLN A 40 25.41 -18.49 -10.48
N MET A 41 25.47 -17.52 -11.41
CA MET A 41 24.54 -17.49 -12.55
C MET A 41 24.76 -18.65 -13.53
N ALA A 42 26.00 -19.11 -13.73
CA ALA A 42 26.31 -20.27 -14.56
C ALA A 42 25.69 -21.55 -13.95
N GLU A 43 25.76 -21.69 -12.65
CA GLU A 43 25.10 -22.77 -11.90
C GLU A 43 23.58 -22.68 -11.95
N LEU A 44 23.00 -21.48 -11.65
CA LEU A 44 21.56 -21.21 -11.69
C LEU A 44 20.96 -21.61 -13.04
N PHE A 45 21.56 -21.17 -14.11
CA PHE A 45 21.05 -21.38 -15.47
C PHE A 45 21.58 -22.63 -16.17
N GLN A 46 22.47 -23.40 -15.52
CA GLN A 46 23.16 -24.56 -16.08
C GLN A 46 23.76 -24.24 -17.43
N ARG A 47 24.61 -23.22 -17.48
CA ARG A 47 25.33 -22.75 -18.66
C ARG A 47 26.77 -22.43 -18.32
N ASP A 48 27.62 -22.56 -19.33
CA ASP A 48 29.02 -22.18 -19.21
C ASP A 48 29.19 -20.72 -18.82
N ARG A 49 30.16 -20.45 -17.95
CA ARG A 49 30.55 -19.12 -17.50
C ARG A 49 30.80 -18.13 -18.66
N SER A 50 31.41 -18.61 -19.75
CA SER A 50 31.69 -17.80 -20.91
C SER A 50 30.42 -17.32 -21.62
N VAL A 51 29.38 -18.16 -21.66
CA VAL A 51 28.05 -17.84 -22.21
C VAL A 51 27.36 -16.80 -21.36
N ILE A 52 27.35 -16.96 -20.04
CA ILE A 52 26.81 -15.96 -19.11
C ILE A 52 27.51 -14.62 -19.29
N GLY A 53 28.86 -14.61 -19.28
CA GLY A 53 29.65 -13.41 -19.49
C GLY A 53 29.39 -12.73 -20.84
N LYS A 54 29.11 -13.51 -21.92
CA LYS A 54 28.69 -12.96 -23.21
C LYS A 54 27.33 -12.25 -23.13
N HIS A 55 26.35 -12.87 -22.45
CA HIS A 55 25.04 -12.23 -22.25
C HIS A 55 25.17 -10.92 -21.48
N ILE A 56 25.93 -10.89 -20.39
CA ILE A 56 26.16 -9.69 -19.59
C ILE A 56 26.81 -8.58 -20.43
N ARG A 57 27.84 -8.89 -21.21
CA ARG A 57 28.47 -7.93 -22.11
C ARG A 57 27.48 -7.36 -23.14
N ASN A 58 26.62 -8.20 -23.69
CA ASN A 58 25.60 -7.76 -24.64
C ASN A 58 24.56 -6.84 -24.01
N ILE A 59 24.09 -7.13 -22.77
CA ILE A 59 23.16 -6.29 -22.02
C ILE A 59 23.70 -4.87 -21.91
N PHE A 60 24.97 -4.72 -21.52
CA PHE A 60 25.60 -3.41 -21.42
C PHE A 60 25.88 -2.75 -22.79
N LYS A 61 26.27 -3.54 -23.77
CA LYS A 61 26.53 -3.03 -25.15
C LYS A 61 25.24 -2.53 -25.81
N GLU A 62 24.12 -3.19 -25.57
CA GLU A 62 22.80 -2.82 -26.10
C GLU A 62 22.15 -1.66 -25.33
N GLY A 63 22.75 -1.23 -24.21
CA GLY A 63 22.24 -0.15 -23.39
C GLY A 63 20.99 -0.52 -22.58
N GLU A 64 20.69 -1.82 -22.42
CA GLU A 64 19.55 -2.28 -21.64
C GLU A 64 19.69 -1.90 -20.16
N LEU A 65 20.90 -2.03 -19.60
CA LEU A 65 21.23 -1.65 -18.23
C LEU A 65 22.51 -0.82 -18.17
N GLN A 66 22.57 0.12 -17.23
CA GLN A 66 23.77 0.90 -16.92
C GLN A 66 24.65 0.10 -15.96
N LYS A 67 25.91 -0.16 -16.36
CA LYS A 67 26.81 -1.02 -15.58
C LYS A 67 27.01 -0.53 -14.15
N GLU A 68 27.14 0.77 -13.96
CA GLU A 68 27.46 1.43 -12.69
C GLU A 68 26.37 1.22 -11.62
N SER A 69 25.12 0.99 -12.03
CA SER A 69 23.97 0.80 -11.13
C SER A 69 23.68 -0.66 -10.78
N VAL A 70 24.23 -1.62 -11.55
CA VAL A 70 23.85 -3.04 -11.47
C VAL A 70 25.04 -3.99 -11.24
N TRP A 71 26.25 -3.43 -11.03
CA TRP A 71 27.49 -4.16 -10.84
C TRP A 71 28.24 -3.65 -9.62
N ALA A 72 28.82 -4.58 -8.87
CA ALA A 72 29.67 -4.28 -7.72
C ALA A 72 30.81 -5.29 -7.58
N LYS A 73 31.90 -4.91 -6.90
CA LYS A 73 32.96 -5.83 -6.51
C LYS A 73 32.87 -6.13 -5.02
N PHE A 74 32.79 -7.40 -4.70
CA PHE A 74 32.86 -7.85 -3.32
C PHE A 74 34.17 -8.62 -3.06
N ALA A 75 34.71 -8.42 -1.86
CA ALA A 75 35.86 -9.16 -1.41
C ALA A 75 35.44 -10.58 -0.96
N TYR A 76 36.07 -11.61 -1.49
CA TYR A 76 35.88 -12.98 -1.08
C TYR A 76 37.19 -13.52 -0.49
N THR A 77 37.15 -14.09 0.72
CA THR A 77 38.30 -14.76 1.34
C THR A 77 38.22 -16.23 1.00
N ALA A 78 39.18 -16.69 0.18
CA ALA A 78 39.23 -18.10 -0.20
C ALA A 78 39.80 -18.98 0.92
N ALA A 79 39.68 -20.30 0.77
CA ALA A 79 40.15 -21.28 1.75
C ALA A 79 41.70 -21.22 1.99
N ASP A 80 42.43 -20.60 1.05
CA ASP A 80 43.89 -20.34 1.18
C ASP A 80 44.21 -19.07 1.97
N GLY A 81 43.20 -18.38 2.53
CA GLY A 81 43.33 -17.13 3.27
C GLY A 81 43.57 -15.89 2.41
N LYS A 82 43.59 -16.01 1.09
CA LYS A 82 43.74 -14.86 0.19
C LYS A 82 42.42 -14.18 -0.09
N ILE A 83 42.46 -12.86 -0.26
CA ILE A 83 41.32 -12.03 -0.61
C ILE A 83 41.29 -11.81 -2.10
N TYR A 84 40.21 -12.25 -2.73
CA TYR A 84 39.92 -12.03 -4.16
C TYR A 84 38.80 -11.02 -4.32
N GLN A 85 38.88 -10.21 -5.36
CA GLN A 85 37.79 -9.31 -5.76
C GLN A 85 36.97 -10.01 -6.84
N VAL A 86 35.69 -10.25 -6.54
CA VAL A 86 34.76 -10.92 -7.44
C VAL A 86 33.68 -9.96 -7.90
N ASP A 87 33.38 -9.99 -9.20
CA ASP A 87 32.32 -9.19 -9.80
C ASP A 87 30.96 -9.84 -9.49
N TYR A 88 30.05 -9.05 -8.93
CA TYR A 88 28.66 -9.40 -8.67
C TYR A 88 27.71 -8.51 -9.45
N TYR A 89 26.57 -9.06 -9.77
CA TYR A 89 25.53 -8.42 -10.57
C TYR A 89 24.20 -8.54 -9.83
N ASN A 90 23.41 -7.47 -9.86
CA ASN A 90 22.14 -7.40 -9.15
C ASN A 90 21.02 -8.18 -9.86
N LEU A 91 19.80 -8.17 -9.27
CA LEU A 91 18.64 -8.88 -9.77
C LEU A 91 18.27 -8.49 -11.22
N ASP A 92 18.47 -7.23 -11.62
CA ASP A 92 18.14 -6.77 -12.97
C ASP A 92 18.97 -7.51 -14.02
N VAL A 93 20.28 -7.66 -13.79
CA VAL A 93 21.17 -8.43 -14.68
C VAL A 93 20.80 -9.91 -14.66
N ILE A 94 20.46 -10.49 -13.49
CA ILE A 94 20.05 -11.89 -13.36
C ILE A 94 18.80 -12.16 -14.20
N ILE A 95 17.81 -11.27 -14.13
CA ILE A 95 16.57 -11.34 -14.93
C ILE A 95 16.90 -11.25 -16.43
N SER A 96 17.66 -10.25 -16.83
CA SER A 96 18.03 -10.04 -18.25
C SER A 96 18.79 -11.23 -18.83
N VAL A 97 19.72 -11.84 -18.07
CA VAL A 97 20.42 -13.07 -18.46
C VAL A 97 19.43 -14.24 -18.55
N GLY A 98 18.54 -14.40 -17.56
CA GLY A 98 17.54 -15.47 -17.52
C GLY A 98 16.58 -15.47 -18.71
N TYR A 99 16.26 -14.29 -19.25
CA TYR A 99 15.45 -14.17 -20.46
C TYR A 99 16.21 -14.45 -21.75
N ARG A 100 17.55 -14.29 -21.76
CA ARG A 100 18.41 -14.48 -22.97
C ARG A 100 18.98 -15.88 -23.07
N VAL A 101 19.17 -16.56 -21.95
CA VAL A 101 19.86 -17.85 -21.89
C VAL A 101 19.01 -18.98 -22.44
N LYS A 102 19.59 -19.77 -23.38
CA LYS A 102 18.94 -20.93 -24.00
C LYS A 102 19.30 -22.21 -23.21
N SER A 103 18.61 -22.47 -22.10
CA SER A 103 18.74 -23.69 -21.30
C SER A 103 17.40 -24.14 -20.74
N LYS A 104 17.30 -25.40 -20.27
CA LYS A 104 16.12 -25.89 -19.57
C LYS A 104 15.82 -25.04 -18.33
N ARG A 105 16.84 -24.73 -17.54
CA ARG A 105 16.73 -23.88 -16.34
C ARG A 105 16.29 -22.45 -16.68
N GLY A 106 16.83 -21.86 -17.76
CA GLY A 106 16.38 -20.55 -18.22
C GLY A 106 14.92 -20.56 -18.67
N THR A 107 14.45 -21.66 -19.27
CA THR A 107 13.02 -21.80 -19.61
C THR A 107 12.15 -21.91 -18.35
N GLN A 108 12.53 -22.71 -17.38
CA GLN A 108 11.83 -22.82 -16.09
C GLN A 108 11.78 -21.47 -15.35
N PHE A 109 12.89 -20.73 -15.32
CA PHE A 109 12.95 -19.40 -14.75
C PHE A 109 11.96 -18.43 -15.42
N ARG A 110 11.89 -18.43 -16.76
CA ARG A 110 10.93 -17.58 -17.49
C ARG A 110 9.47 -17.96 -17.21
N ILE A 111 9.16 -19.26 -17.11
CA ILE A 111 7.81 -19.73 -16.76
C ILE A 111 7.43 -19.24 -15.37
N TRP A 112 8.30 -19.41 -14.40
CA TRP A 112 8.10 -18.96 -13.02
C TRP A 112 7.87 -17.42 -12.97
N ALA A 113 8.78 -16.64 -13.56
CA ALA A 113 8.66 -15.17 -13.58
C ALA A 113 7.35 -14.72 -14.27
N THR A 114 6.99 -15.39 -15.38
CA THR A 114 5.75 -15.11 -16.10
C THR A 114 4.51 -15.43 -15.26
N ASN A 115 4.54 -16.49 -14.45
CA ASN A 115 3.42 -16.84 -13.58
C ASN A 115 3.24 -15.81 -12.46
N ILE A 116 4.31 -15.32 -11.84
CA ILE A 116 4.27 -14.24 -10.85
C ILE A 116 3.68 -12.97 -11.48
N LEU A 117 4.15 -12.58 -12.65
CA LEU A 117 3.63 -11.40 -13.35
C LEU A 117 2.14 -11.56 -13.72
N LYS A 118 1.73 -12.73 -14.22
CA LYS A 118 0.31 -13.01 -14.51
C LYS A 118 -0.56 -12.94 -13.25
N GLU A 119 -0.07 -13.47 -12.16
CA GLU A 119 -0.77 -13.42 -10.87
C GLU A 119 -0.94 -11.98 -10.42
N TYR A 120 0.14 -11.19 -10.40
CA TYR A 120 0.10 -9.78 -10.06
C TYR A 120 -0.84 -8.98 -10.98
N MET A 121 -0.75 -9.16 -12.30
CA MET A 121 -1.62 -8.44 -13.25
C MET A 121 -3.10 -8.78 -13.08
N ARG A 122 -3.42 -10.03 -12.73
CA ARG A 122 -4.80 -10.47 -12.56
C ARG A 122 -5.39 -10.12 -11.21
N LYS A 123 -4.61 -10.28 -10.13
CA LYS A 123 -5.07 -10.14 -8.74
C LYS A 123 -4.66 -8.81 -8.09
N GLY A 124 -3.62 -8.14 -8.60
CA GLY A 124 -3.00 -6.97 -7.98
C GLY A 124 -1.97 -7.32 -6.88
N PHE A 125 -1.70 -8.60 -6.65
CA PHE A 125 -0.67 -9.09 -5.73
C PHE A 125 -0.14 -10.45 -6.19
N ALA A 126 1.07 -10.80 -5.72
CA ALA A 126 1.67 -12.12 -5.76
C ALA A 126 2.34 -12.37 -4.41
N MET A 127 2.12 -13.54 -3.79
CA MET A 127 2.61 -13.87 -2.46
C MET A 127 3.25 -15.24 -2.43
N ASP A 128 4.30 -15.36 -1.61
CA ASP A 128 4.91 -16.61 -1.24
C ASP A 128 4.40 -17.03 0.16
N ASP A 129 3.28 -17.76 0.18
CA ASP A 129 2.59 -18.16 1.41
C ASP A 129 3.47 -19.00 2.33
N GLU A 130 4.30 -19.89 1.75
CA GLU A 130 5.19 -20.75 2.52
C GLU A 130 6.29 -19.95 3.20
N ARG A 131 6.88 -19.02 2.48
CA ARG A 131 7.89 -18.12 3.02
C ARG A 131 7.33 -17.25 4.14
N LEU A 132 6.13 -16.69 3.98
CA LEU A 132 5.48 -15.89 5.00
C LEU A 132 5.15 -16.69 6.27
N LYS A 133 4.76 -17.97 6.14
CA LYS A 133 4.51 -18.87 7.27
C LYS A 133 5.81 -19.26 7.98
N ASN A 134 6.86 -19.58 7.24
CA ASN A 134 8.13 -20.10 7.78
C ASN A 134 8.96 -19.06 8.49
N LEU A 135 8.84 -17.78 8.12
CA LEU A 135 9.54 -16.66 8.77
C LEU A 135 8.92 -16.25 10.12
N GLY A 136 7.95 -17.02 10.64
CA GLY A 136 7.36 -16.75 11.96
C GLY A 136 6.70 -15.39 12.08
N GLY A 137 6.23 -14.82 10.96
CA GLY A 137 5.56 -13.53 10.98
C GLY A 137 6.48 -12.32 11.09
N GLY A 138 7.76 -12.42 10.74
CA GLY A 138 8.73 -11.30 10.77
C GLY A 138 8.20 -9.99 10.18
N GLY A 139 9.04 -8.99 9.99
CA GLY A 139 8.64 -7.64 9.54
C GLY A 139 7.71 -7.62 8.31
N TYR A 140 7.94 -8.50 7.34
CA TYR A 140 7.13 -8.60 6.11
C TYR A 140 5.70 -9.11 6.35
N PHE A 141 5.50 -10.04 7.29
CA PHE A 141 4.15 -10.48 7.66
C PHE A 141 3.36 -9.36 8.35
N LYS A 142 4.03 -8.59 9.20
CA LYS A 142 3.43 -7.41 9.83
C LYS A 142 3.06 -6.35 8.79
N GLU A 143 3.96 -6.07 7.85
CA GLU A 143 3.71 -5.15 6.72
C GLU A 143 2.49 -5.61 5.89
N LEU A 144 2.42 -6.89 5.55
CA LEU A 144 1.28 -7.46 4.82
C LEU A 144 -0.03 -7.25 5.58
N LEU A 145 -0.05 -7.53 6.89
CA LEU A 145 -1.23 -7.29 7.73
C LEU A 145 -1.63 -5.81 7.77
N GLU A 146 -0.67 -4.90 7.85
CA GLU A 146 -0.93 -3.45 7.83
C GLU A 146 -1.52 -3.03 6.48
N ARG A 147 -0.99 -3.52 5.36
CA ARG A 147 -1.54 -3.25 4.01
C ARG A 147 -2.95 -3.81 3.85
N ILE A 148 -3.23 -5.03 4.32
CA ILE A 148 -4.58 -5.62 4.28
C ILE A 148 -5.55 -4.77 5.11
N ARG A 149 -5.15 -4.33 6.32
CA ARG A 149 -5.95 -3.46 7.17
C ARG A 149 -6.24 -2.12 6.52
N ASP A 150 -5.24 -1.51 5.88
CA ASP A 150 -5.43 -0.25 5.17
C ASP A 150 -6.39 -0.37 3.97
N ILE A 151 -6.27 -1.47 3.19
CA ILE A 151 -7.21 -1.76 2.10
C ILE A 151 -8.63 -1.93 2.65
N ARG A 152 -8.81 -2.72 3.73
CA ARG A 152 -10.13 -2.91 4.38
C ARG A 152 -10.69 -1.61 4.96
N ALA A 153 -9.85 -0.77 5.54
CA ALA A 153 -10.23 0.52 6.11
C ALA A 153 -10.44 1.61 5.07
N SER A 154 -10.13 1.36 3.77
CA SER A 154 -10.44 2.34 2.73
C SER A 154 -11.96 2.55 2.66
N GLU A 155 -12.41 3.80 2.61
CA GLU A 155 -13.83 4.17 2.71
C GLU A 155 -14.70 3.37 1.74
N LYS A 156 -14.25 3.22 0.49
CA LYS A 156 -14.98 2.48 -0.54
C LYS A 156 -15.10 0.99 -0.23
N VAL A 157 -14.01 0.34 0.23
CA VAL A 157 -14.00 -1.10 0.51
C VAL A 157 -14.76 -1.38 1.80
N PHE A 158 -14.54 -0.58 2.84
CA PHE A 158 -15.27 -0.68 4.10
C PHE A 158 -16.78 -0.53 3.89
N TYR A 159 -17.19 0.51 3.18
CA TYR A 159 -18.61 0.74 2.88
C TYR A 159 -19.24 -0.45 2.14
N ARG A 160 -18.52 -1.01 1.16
CA ARG A 160 -18.97 -2.18 0.40
C ARG A 160 -19.09 -3.42 1.28
N GLN A 161 -18.11 -3.70 2.13
CA GLN A 161 -18.13 -4.86 3.02
C GLN A 161 -19.22 -4.74 4.09
N VAL A 162 -19.40 -3.55 4.65
CA VAL A 162 -20.51 -3.29 5.58
C VAL A 162 -21.86 -3.49 4.88
N LEU A 163 -22.00 -3.05 3.61
CA LEU A 163 -23.18 -3.32 2.79
C LEU A 163 -23.42 -4.82 2.60
N GLU A 164 -22.38 -5.58 2.28
CA GLU A 164 -22.44 -7.02 2.08
C GLU A 164 -22.92 -7.73 3.37
N ILE A 165 -22.40 -7.34 4.53
CA ILE A 165 -22.83 -7.85 5.84
C ILE A 165 -24.31 -7.54 6.08
N TYR A 166 -24.72 -6.29 5.84
CA TYR A 166 -26.11 -5.90 6.07
C TYR A 166 -27.07 -6.51 5.06
N ALA A 167 -26.62 -6.81 3.85
CA ALA A 167 -27.42 -7.55 2.87
C ALA A 167 -27.78 -8.97 3.38
N THR A 168 -27.03 -9.50 4.35
CA THR A 168 -27.37 -10.77 5.02
C THR A 168 -28.39 -10.62 6.17
N SER A 169 -28.74 -9.38 6.56
CA SER A 169 -29.72 -9.15 7.60
C SER A 169 -31.12 -9.55 7.13
N ILE A 170 -31.86 -10.21 7.99
CA ILE A 170 -33.22 -10.67 7.67
C ILE A 170 -34.23 -9.53 7.43
N ASP A 171 -33.93 -8.33 7.94
CA ASP A 171 -34.72 -7.11 7.83
C ASP A 171 -34.11 -6.07 6.85
N TYR A 172 -33.14 -6.49 6.04
CA TYR A 172 -32.49 -5.59 5.09
C TYR A 172 -33.42 -5.17 3.95
N ASN A 173 -33.52 -3.86 3.75
CA ASN A 173 -34.19 -3.28 2.59
C ASN A 173 -33.29 -2.20 1.95
N PRO A 174 -32.74 -2.46 0.75
CA PRO A 174 -31.78 -1.55 0.14
C PRO A 174 -32.36 -0.17 -0.24
N LYS A 175 -33.68 -0.05 -0.32
CA LYS A 175 -34.38 1.20 -0.64
C LYS A 175 -34.87 1.95 0.61
N ALA A 176 -34.75 1.35 1.78
CA ALA A 176 -35.21 1.98 3.02
C ALA A 176 -34.20 3.06 3.47
N GLU A 177 -34.71 4.22 3.82
CA GLU A 177 -33.92 5.30 4.41
C GLU A 177 -33.19 4.86 5.68
N ILE A 178 -33.77 3.93 6.40
CA ILE A 178 -33.18 3.26 7.58
C ILE A 178 -31.81 2.63 7.27
N SER A 179 -31.65 1.99 6.11
CA SER A 179 -30.38 1.36 5.72
C SER A 179 -29.30 2.40 5.47
N ILE A 180 -29.64 3.51 4.82
CA ILE A 180 -28.69 4.61 4.55
C ILE A 180 -28.28 5.31 5.85
N GLN A 181 -29.21 5.56 6.76
CA GLN A 181 -28.94 6.16 8.06
C GLN A 181 -28.08 5.25 8.94
N PHE A 182 -28.29 3.96 8.85
CA PHE A 182 -27.52 2.97 9.59
C PHE A 182 -26.02 3.02 9.22
N PHE A 183 -25.67 3.10 7.94
CA PHE A 183 -24.28 3.24 7.51
C PHE A 183 -23.60 4.46 8.08
N LYS A 184 -24.29 5.61 8.03
CA LYS A 184 -23.77 6.85 8.62
C LYS A 184 -23.55 6.70 10.12
N LYS A 185 -24.44 5.98 10.80
CA LYS A 185 -24.33 5.71 12.24
C LYS A 185 -23.12 4.85 12.56
N VAL A 186 -22.89 3.77 11.80
CA VAL A 186 -21.72 2.88 11.97
C VAL A 186 -20.41 3.63 11.72
N GLN A 187 -20.34 4.37 10.62
CA GLN A 187 -19.15 5.18 10.30
C GLN A 187 -18.85 6.19 11.41
N ASN A 188 -19.86 6.92 11.88
CA ASN A 188 -19.68 7.90 12.94
C ASN A 188 -19.27 7.26 14.27
N LYS A 189 -19.78 6.08 14.62
CA LYS A 189 -19.39 5.35 15.83
C LYS A 189 -17.92 4.96 15.79
N ILE A 190 -17.44 4.47 14.65
CA ILE A 190 -16.02 4.09 14.48
C ILE A 190 -15.12 5.34 14.58
N HIS A 191 -15.46 6.43 13.90
CA HIS A 191 -14.71 7.68 14.02
C HIS A 191 -14.67 8.16 15.47
N TYR A 192 -15.83 8.20 16.12
CA TYR A 192 -15.93 8.69 17.50
C TYR A 192 -15.13 7.83 18.49
N ALA A 193 -15.16 6.53 18.32
CA ALA A 193 -14.36 5.61 19.15
C ALA A 193 -12.87 5.94 19.10
N ILE A 194 -12.34 6.31 17.93
CA ILE A 194 -10.90 6.50 17.72
C ILE A 194 -10.41 7.85 18.25
N HIS A 195 -11.17 8.92 18.02
CA HIS A 195 -10.68 10.29 18.29
C HIS A 195 -11.76 11.23 18.89
N GLY A 196 -12.87 10.69 19.36
CA GLY A 196 -13.93 11.47 20.04
C GLY A 196 -14.71 12.43 19.15
N GLN A 197 -14.66 12.25 17.82
CA GLN A 197 -15.33 13.12 16.85
C GLN A 197 -16.04 12.27 15.79
N THR A 198 -17.19 12.72 15.30
CA THR A 198 -17.81 12.14 14.10
C THR A 198 -17.02 12.50 12.84
N ALA A 199 -17.26 11.81 11.73
CA ALA A 199 -16.61 12.13 10.45
C ALA A 199 -16.81 13.60 10.03
N ALA A 200 -18.01 14.16 10.24
CA ALA A 200 -18.29 15.55 9.96
C ALA A 200 -17.49 16.50 10.87
N GLU A 201 -17.39 16.19 12.16
CA GLU A 201 -16.62 17.01 13.11
C GLU A 201 -15.12 16.99 12.80
N VAL A 202 -14.56 15.86 12.36
CA VAL A 202 -13.15 15.79 11.91
C VAL A 202 -12.89 16.78 10.79
N ILE A 203 -13.71 16.75 9.74
CA ILE A 203 -13.57 17.67 8.61
C ILE A 203 -13.72 19.12 9.12
N TYR A 204 -14.78 19.40 9.89
CA TYR A 204 -15.08 20.73 10.36
C TYR A 204 -13.96 21.36 11.21
N ASN A 205 -13.37 20.55 12.11
CA ASN A 205 -12.36 21.02 13.05
C ASN A 205 -10.94 21.02 12.49
N ARG A 206 -10.64 20.13 11.53
CA ARG A 206 -9.27 19.95 11.02
C ARG A 206 -8.99 20.66 9.70
N ALA A 207 -10.02 20.94 8.88
CA ALA A 207 -9.88 21.71 7.64
C ALA A 207 -9.50 23.16 7.93
N ASP A 208 -8.29 23.57 7.57
CA ASP A 208 -7.72 24.87 7.88
C ASP A 208 -6.71 25.28 6.78
N ALA A 209 -7.02 26.32 6.04
CA ALA A 209 -6.19 26.83 4.94
C ALA A 209 -4.80 27.33 5.38
N GLU A 210 -4.60 27.60 6.67
CA GLU A 210 -3.31 28.04 7.22
C GLU A 210 -2.35 26.86 7.46
N LYS A 211 -2.88 25.62 7.54
CA LYS A 211 -2.08 24.42 7.72
C LYS A 211 -1.52 23.93 6.39
N GLU A 212 -0.41 23.23 6.47
CA GLU A 212 0.16 22.51 5.35
C GLU A 212 -0.90 21.56 4.76
N PHE A 213 -1.06 21.57 3.43
CA PHE A 213 -2.10 20.81 2.73
C PHE A 213 -3.51 20.98 3.33
N MET A 214 -3.81 22.16 3.88
CA MET A 214 -5.04 22.50 4.63
C MET A 214 -5.41 21.49 5.74
N GLY A 215 -4.43 20.85 6.34
CA GLY A 215 -4.56 19.88 7.41
C GLY A 215 -4.81 18.43 6.95
N LEU A 216 -4.80 18.14 5.64
CA LEU A 216 -4.85 16.78 5.13
C LEU A 216 -3.51 16.06 5.35
N THR A 217 -3.59 14.82 5.79
CA THR A 217 -2.45 13.92 5.99
C THR A 217 -2.27 12.93 4.83
N SER A 218 -3.35 12.71 4.05
CA SER A 218 -3.37 11.76 2.93
C SER A 218 -4.16 12.31 1.75
N PHE A 219 -3.55 12.33 0.55
CA PHE A 219 -4.17 12.74 -0.71
C PHE A 219 -3.35 12.23 -1.90
N ALA A 220 -3.94 12.22 -3.10
CA ALA A 220 -3.25 11.84 -4.32
C ALA A 220 -2.51 13.04 -4.94
N GLY A 221 -1.34 12.80 -5.56
CA GLY A 221 -0.59 13.84 -6.27
C GLY A 221 0.19 14.78 -5.37
N LYS A 222 0.53 15.97 -5.88
CA LYS A 222 1.36 16.96 -5.18
C LYS A 222 0.57 17.89 -4.27
N GLN A 223 -0.73 18.04 -4.50
CA GLN A 223 -1.63 18.91 -3.73
C GLN A 223 -3.01 18.28 -3.61
N PRO A 224 -3.71 18.50 -2.48
CA PRO A 224 -5.04 17.96 -2.28
C PRO A 224 -6.06 18.56 -3.25
N THR A 225 -7.09 17.79 -3.55
CA THR A 225 -8.26 18.20 -4.31
C THR A 225 -9.45 18.51 -3.39
N LEU A 226 -10.45 19.25 -3.89
CA LEU A 226 -11.68 19.48 -3.13
C LEU A 226 -12.41 18.17 -2.78
N LYS A 227 -12.35 17.16 -3.67
CA LYS A 227 -12.94 15.85 -3.40
C LYS A 227 -12.29 15.14 -2.21
N GLU A 228 -11.00 15.34 -2.04
CA GLU A 228 -10.24 14.77 -0.92
C GLU A 228 -10.44 15.57 0.36
N ALA A 229 -10.61 16.90 0.26
CA ALA A 229 -10.85 17.79 1.39
C ALA A 229 -12.19 17.55 2.11
N VAL A 230 -13.15 16.89 1.49
CA VAL A 230 -14.44 16.54 2.11
C VAL A 230 -14.49 15.09 2.64
N VAL A 231 -13.37 14.41 2.72
CA VAL A 231 -13.24 13.03 3.23
C VAL A 231 -12.53 13.05 4.59
N ALA A 232 -13.24 12.66 5.64
CA ALA A 232 -12.72 12.70 7.03
C ALA A 232 -11.44 11.90 7.21
N LYS A 233 -11.34 10.71 6.61
CA LYS A 233 -10.16 9.83 6.70
C LYS A 233 -8.87 10.56 6.30
N ASN A 234 -8.94 11.49 5.36
CA ASN A 234 -7.78 12.21 4.84
C ASN A 234 -7.17 13.22 5.85
N TYR A 235 -7.83 13.46 6.96
CA TYR A 235 -7.35 14.32 8.05
C TYR A 235 -6.83 13.51 9.26
N LEU A 236 -6.86 12.17 9.20
CA LEU A 236 -6.43 11.32 10.30
C LEU A 236 -4.93 11.11 10.27
N ASP A 237 -4.32 11.10 11.45
CA ASP A 237 -2.91 10.73 11.57
C ASP A 237 -2.70 9.21 11.43
N GLU A 238 -1.44 8.79 11.37
CA GLU A 238 -1.08 7.38 11.18
C GLU A 238 -1.60 6.48 12.31
N LYS A 239 -1.62 6.97 13.56
CA LYS A 239 -2.12 6.22 14.71
C LYS A 239 -3.63 6.04 14.64
N GLU A 240 -4.35 7.11 14.31
CA GLU A 240 -5.81 7.09 14.11
C GLU A 240 -6.19 6.17 12.94
N LEU A 241 -5.47 6.23 11.82
CA LEU A 241 -5.69 5.35 10.67
C LEU A 241 -5.44 3.88 11.03
N ARG A 242 -4.38 3.59 11.79
CA ARG A 242 -4.08 2.23 12.27
C ARG A 242 -5.17 1.71 13.20
N ALA A 243 -5.61 2.52 14.17
CA ALA A 243 -6.69 2.15 15.09
C ALA A 243 -8.00 1.90 14.34
N MET A 244 -8.35 2.76 13.38
CA MET A 244 -9.51 2.56 12.50
C MET A 244 -9.41 1.24 11.75
N GLY A 245 -8.28 0.94 11.13
CA GLY A 245 -8.05 -0.30 10.40
C GLY A 245 -8.22 -1.54 11.29
N GLN A 246 -7.77 -1.48 12.54
CA GLN A 246 -7.90 -2.58 13.49
C GLN A 246 -9.37 -2.81 13.92
N LEU A 247 -10.09 -1.76 14.26
CA LEU A 247 -11.51 -1.84 14.63
C LEU A 247 -12.37 -2.36 13.48
N VAL A 248 -12.16 -1.82 12.28
CA VAL A 248 -12.86 -2.26 11.07
C VAL A 248 -12.58 -3.74 10.79
N SER A 249 -11.32 -4.17 10.83
CA SER A 249 -10.98 -5.57 10.60
C SER A 249 -11.62 -6.50 11.63
N GLY A 250 -11.59 -6.15 12.92
CA GLY A 250 -12.21 -6.95 13.96
C GLY A 250 -13.74 -7.07 13.80
N TYR A 251 -14.39 -6.00 13.36
CA TYR A 251 -15.83 -6.02 13.09
C TYR A 251 -16.17 -6.91 11.89
N LEU A 252 -15.39 -6.84 10.83
CA LEU A 252 -15.57 -7.66 9.63
C LEU A 252 -15.30 -9.15 9.91
N ASP A 253 -14.22 -9.46 10.61
CA ASP A 253 -13.89 -10.85 10.99
C ASP A 253 -14.98 -11.47 11.87
N PHE A 254 -15.58 -10.67 12.77
CA PHE A 254 -16.74 -11.11 13.54
C PHE A 254 -17.95 -11.39 12.64
N ALA A 255 -18.22 -10.52 11.68
CA ALA A 255 -19.34 -10.65 10.78
C ALA A 255 -19.22 -11.88 9.86
N GLU A 256 -18.05 -12.12 9.30
CA GLU A 256 -17.75 -13.34 8.53
C GLU A 256 -18.03 -14.59 9.35
N ARG A 257 -17.60 -14.59 10.61
CA ARG A 257 -17.85 -15.73 11.53
C ARG A 257 -19.33 -15.96 11.87
N GLN A 258 -20.15 -14.90 11.93
CA GLN A 258 -21.61 -15.06 12.12
C GLN A 258 -22.28 -15.61 10.86
N ALA A 259 -21.84 -15.16 9.69
CA ALA A 259 -22.32 -15.68 8.40
C ALA A 259 -21.97 -17.17 8.22
N GLU A 260 -20.75 -17.60 8.58
CA GLU A 260 -20.36 -19.03 8.56
C GLU A 260 -21.19 -19.90 9.48
N ARG A 261 -21.71 -19.33 10.59
CA ARG A 261 -22.59 -20.03 11.54
C ARG A 261 -24.06 -20.02 11.13
N GLU A 262 -24.38 -19.42 9.99
CA GLU A 262 -25.75 -19.24 9.49
C GLU A 262 -26.70 -18.60 10.53
N GLN A 263 -26.16 -17.75 11.42
CA GLN A 263 -26.95 -17.06 12.40
C GLN A 263 -27.72 -15.90 11.79
N ALA A 264 -29.02 -15.96 11.80
CA ALA A 264 -29.87 -14.88 11.35
C ALA A 264 -29.67 -13.64 12.23
N MET A 265 -29.25 -12.53 11.61
CA MET A 265 -28.97 -11.26 12.27
C MET A 265 -29.90 -10.18 11.73
N THR A 266 -30.42 -9.32 12.58
CA THR A 266 -31.09 -8.08 12.17
C THR A 266 -30.06 -6.94 12.05
N MET A 267 -30.43 -5.87 11.37
CA MET A 267 -29.60 -4.65 11.31
C MET A 267 -29.32 -4.09 12.72
N GLN A 268 -30.29 -4.18 13.61
CA GLN A 268 -30.13 -3.78 15.02
C GLN A 268 -29.08 -4.65 15.74
N ASN A 269 -29.11 -5.97 15.54
CA ASN A 269 -28.12 -6.87 16.13
C ASN A 269 -26.67 -6.50 15.68
N TRP A 270 -26.48 -6.14 14.42
CA TRP A 270 -25.19 -5.70 13.93
C TRP A 270 -24.71 -4.41 14.61
N ALA A 271 -25.62 -3.43 14.84
CA ALA A 271 -25.27 -2.21 15.57
C ALA A 271 -24.87 -2.49 17.02
N GLU A 272 -25.59 -3.37 17.70
CA GLU A 272 -25.29 -3.76 19.08
C GLU A 272 -23.96 -4.53 19.19
N HIS A 273 -23.65 -5.35 18.19
CA HIS A 273 -22.35 -6.01 18.13
C HIS A 273 -21.18 -5.04 17.95
N LEU A 274 -21.34 -4.03 17.10
CA LEU A 274 -20.33 -2.98 17.00
C LEU A 274 -20.12 -2.28 18.34
N ASP A 275 -21.20 -1.91 19.04
CA ASP A 275 -21.11 -1.27 20.34
C ASP A 275 -20.41 -2.17 21.38
N ARG A 276 -20.66 -3.49 21.36
CA ARG A 276 -19.95 -4.44 22.23
C ARG A 276 -18.45 -4.50 21.91
N ILE A 277 -18.08 -4.58 20.63
CA ILE A 277 -16.67 -4.58 20.21
C ILE A 277 -15.98 -3.31 20.69
N LEU A 278 -16.58 -2.14 20.45
CA LEU A 278 -16.03 -0.86 20.88
C LEU A 278 -15.87 -0.79 22.40
N THR A 279 -16.89 -1.21 23.14
CA THR A 279 -16.84 -1.25 24.62
C THR A 279 -15.77 -2.21 25.14
N MET A 280 -15.65 -3.41 24.56
CA MET A 280 -14.65 -4.40 24.95
C MET A 280 -13.23 -3.95 24.62
N SER A 281 -13.06 -3.12 23.60
CA SER A 281 -11.79 -2.49 23.24
C SER A 281 -11.45 -1.28 24.13
N GLY A 282 -12.32 -0.88 25.06
CA GLY A 282 -12.14 0.27 25.93
C GLY A 282 -12.43 1.61 25.25
N GLU A 283 -13.07 1.60 24.09
CA GLU A 283 -13.35 2.78 23.30
C GLU A 283 -14.63 3.50 23.77
N GLN A 284 -14.70 4.80 23.49
CA GLN A 284 -15.88 5.61 23.80
C GLN A 284 -16.99 5.39 22.78
N LEU A 285 -18.22 5.25 23.28
CA LEU A 285 -19.39 5.11 22.42
C LEU A 285 -20.00 6.47 22.07
N LEU A 286 -20.37 6.64 20.80
CA LEU A 286 -21.18 7.77 20.36
C LEU A 286 -22.63 7.56 20.82
N MET A 287 -23.04 8.32 21.82
CA MET A 287 -24.41 8.24 22.38
C MET A 287 -25.40 9.15 21.66
N GLU A 288 -24.92 10.26 21.09
CA GLU A 288 -25.75 11.28 20.45
C GLU A 288 -25.26 11.58 19.02
N THR A 289 -26.01 12.40 18.29
CA THR A 289 -25.57 12.93 16.99
C THR A 289 -24.45 13.95 17.22
N GLY A 290 -23.40 13.91 16.35
CA GLY A 290 -22.31 14.88 16.44
C GLY A 290 -22.77 16.33 16.33
N ARG A 291 -21.94 17.24 16.82
CA ARG A 291 -22.23 18.70 16.87
C ARG A 291 -22.18 19.38 15.51
N ALA A 292 -21.48 18.80 14.54
CA ALA A 292 -21.41 19.32 13.17
C ALA A 292 -22.18 18.42 12.21
N SER A 293 -23.03 18.99 11.40
CA SER A 293 -23.70 18.29 10.31
C SER A 293 -22.75 18.09 9.11
N HIS A 294 -23.04 17.08 8.29
CA HIS A 294 -22.27 16.85 7.05
C HIS A 294 -22.22 18.10 6.14
N LYS A 295 -23.35 18.83 6.02
CA LYS A 295 -23.42 20.06 5.24
C LYS A 295 -22.46 21.13 5.77
N GLN A 296 -22.47 21.38 7.08
CA GLN A 296 -21.55 22.32 7.72
C GLN A 296 -20.09 21.95 7.50
N ALA A 297 -19.76 20.66 7.59
CA ALA A 297 -18.41 20.15 7.34
C ALA A 297 -17.95 20.40 5.89
N VAL A 298 -18.81 20.08 4.92
CA VAL A 298 -18.54 20.28 3.49
C VAL A 298 -18.41 21.78 3.15
N ASP A 299 -19.30 22.62 3.69
CA ASP A 299 -19.26 24.06 3.49
C ASP A 299 -17.96 24.67 4.06
N LYS A 300 -17.57 24.24 5.27
CA LYS A 300 -16.28 24.62 5.90
C LYS A 300 -15.09 24.20 5.06
N ALA A 301 -14.99 22.92 4.71
CA ALA A 301 -13.89 22.39 3.91
C ALA A 301 -13.80 23.09 2.54
N THR A 302 -14.92 23.36 1.90
CA THR A 302 -14.98 24.06 0.62
C THR A 302 -14.46 25.50 0.76
N GLY A 303 -14.87 26.20 1.82
CA GLY A 303 -14.38 27.55 2.13
C GLY A 303 -12.85 27.58 2.37
N GLU A 304 -12.36 26.65 3.19
CA GLU A 304 -10.92 26.55 3.47
C GLU A 304 -10.12 26.11 2.23
N TYR A 305 -10.66 25.24 1.39
CA TYR A 305 -10.03 24.82 0.15
C TYR A 305 -9.87 26.00 -0.84
N ARG A 306 -10.88 26.88 -0.95
CA ARG A 306 -10.78 28.08 -1.79
C ARG A 306 -9.67 29.03 -1.31
N LYS A 307 -9.56 29.24 0.01
CA LYS A 307 -8.49 30.03 0.61
C LYS A 307 -7.12 29.40 0.37
N TYR A 308 -7.00 28.09 0.57
CA TYR A 308 -5.78 27.34 0.32
C TYR A 308 -5.33 27.43 -1.13
N LYS A 309 -6.25 27.23 -2.08
CA LYS A 309 -5.97 27.38 -3.51
C LYS A 309 -5.50 28.78 -3.87
N ALA A 310 -6.12 29.83 -3.33
CA ALA A 310 -5.69 31.20 -3.57
C ALA A 310 -4.24 31.48 -3.10
N LYS A 311 -3.80 30.83 -2.02
CA LYS A 311 -2.42 30.93 -1.51
C LYS A 311 -1.40 30.14 -2.31
N THR A 312 -1.81 29.00 -2.88
CA THR A 312 -0.92 28.06 -3.58
C THR A 312 -0.85 28.27 -5.09
N LEU A 313 -1.55 29.28 -5.62
CA LEU A 313 -1.46 29.67 -7.03
C LEU A 313 -0.05 30.16 -7.37
N SER A 314 0.52 29.65 -8.46
CA SER A 314 1.72 30.21 -9.06
C SER A 314 1.48 31.66 -9.53
N GLU A 315 2.53 32.45 -9.69
CA GLU A 315 2.40 33.82 -10.20
C GLU A 315 1.70 33.87 -11.57
N VAL A 316 2.01 32.91 -12.44
CA VAL A 316 1.38 32.76 -13.77
C VAL A 316 -0.12 32.50 -13.66
N GLU A 317 -0.56 31.67 -12.72
CA GLU A 317 -1.98 31.41 -12.49
C GLU A 317 -2.70 32.61 -11.89
N LYS A 318 -2.03 33.40 -11.04
CA LYS A 318 -2.57 34.67 -10.50
C LYS A 318 -2.78 35.67 -11.62
N ASP A 319 -1.79 35.89 -12.48
CA ASP A 319 -1.87 36.80 -13.62
C ASP A 319 -2.97 36.39 -14.60
N TYR A 320 -3.15 35.08 -14.82
CA TYR A 320 -4.22 34.57 -15.67
C TYR A 320 -5.61 34.84 -15.07
N LEU A 321 -5.81 34.60 -13.79
CA LEU A 321 -7.08 34.88 -13.11
C LEU A 321 -7.41 36.38 -13.06
N ASP A 322 -6.40 37.22 -12.86
CA ASP A 322 -6.60 38.67 -12.87
C ASP A 322 -6.94 39.20 -14.28
N SER A 323 -6.36 38.60 -15.31
CA SER A 323 -6.73 38.89 -16.72
C SER A 323 -8.17 38.50 -17.04
N ILE A 324 -8.68 37.38 -16.52
CA ILE A 324 -10.08 36.97 -16.67
C ILE A 324 -11.01 37.95 -15.96
N LYS A 325 -10.72 38.38 -14.73
CA LYS A 325 -11.53 39.36 -14.00
C LYS A 325 -11.63 40.68 -14.73
N ILE A 326 -10.52 41.16 -15.33
CA ILE A 326 -10.51 42.39 -16.13
C ILE A 326 -11.39 42.24 -17.37
N LEU A 327 -11.40 41.06 -18.00
CA LEU A 327 -12.27 40.82 -19.17
C LEU A 327 -13.76 40.77 -18.78
N GLU A 328 -14.10 40.11 -17.67
CA GLU A 328 -15.47 40.03 -17.14
C GLU A 328 -16.01 41.44 -16.81
N GLN A 329 -15.21 42.27 -16.12
CA GLN A 329 -15.59 43.67 -15.82
C GLN A 329 -15.77 44.56 -17.06
N LYS A 330 -15.08 44.24 -18.15
CA LYS A 330 -15.28 44.96 -19.44
C LYS A 330 -16.54 44.51 -20.16
N THR A 331 -16.93 43.24 -19.99
CA THR A 331 -18.13 42.69 -20.63
C THR A 331 -19.41 43.10 -19.91
N GLU A 332 -19.36 43.33 -18.59
CA GLU A 332 -20.49 43.86 -17.80
C GLU A 332 -20.78 45.36 -18.03
N LYS A 333 -19.87 46.08 -18.70
CA LYS A 333 -19.99 47.50 -18.99
C LYS A 333 -20.45 47.83 -20.41
N ILE A 334 -20.75 46.80 -21.19
CA ILE A 334 -21.36 46.89 -22.54
C ILE A 334 -22.82 46.45 -22.45
#